data_a3828260b8cbf7c66ac21e0bf35b6bfa
#
_entry.id   a3828260b8cbf7c66ac21e0bf35b6bfa
#
_cell.length_a   1.000
_cell.length_b   1.000
_cell.length_c   1.000
_cell.angle_alpha   90.00
_cell.angle_beta   90.00
_cell.angle_gamma   90.00
#
_symmetry.space_group_name_H-M   'P 1'
#
loop_
_entity.id
_entity.type
_entity.pdbx_description
1 polymer ?
#
loop_
_entity_poly.entity_id
_entity_poly.type
_entity_poly.pdbx_seq_one_letter_code
_entity_poly.pdbx_strand_id
1 'polypeptide(L)'
;ATELPPLTEQLHRLPLAGAQRTLYESVRLAADERVRRVLDAQKFNGALVSILDALLKLRQVCNDPRLLDPGAPIGPAGDTGTSAKLTWLAATLPSLVAEGRRVLVFSQFTRMLALVQMELQALGLPHALLTGDTPTAQRGALVAQFQAGQVPVFLVSLKAGGVGLNLTAADTVVHIDPWWNPAVEQ
;
A
#
# COMPACT_ATOMS: atom_id res chain seq x y z
N ALA A 1 25.81 -22.68 9.59
CA ALA A 1 24.60 -21.86 9.56
C ALA A 1 24.99 -20.48 9.04
N THR A 2 24.51 -20.12 7.87
CA THR A 2 24.73 -18.78 7.32
C THR A 2 23.83 -17.85 8.12
N GLU A 3 24.41 -17.01 8.96
CA GLU A 3 23.64 -15.99 9.67
C GLU A 3 23.01 -15.05 8.64
N LEU A 4 21.69 -14.84 8.77
CA LEU A 4 21.01 -13.83 7.99
C LEU A 4 21.56 -12.45 8.35
N PRO A 5 21.75 -11.53 7.37
CA PRO A 5 22.17 -10.18 7.67
C PRO A 5 21.17 -9.49 8.62
N PRO A 6 21.65 -8.56 9.46
CA PRO A 6 20.77 -7.88 10.42
C PRO A 6 19.65 -7.12 9.69
N LEU A 7 18.43 -7.28 10.17
CA LEU A 7 17.28 -6.53 9.71
C LEU A 7 17.37 -5.07 10.21
N THR A 8 17.31 -4.13 9.30
CA THR A 8 17.22 -2.70 9.63
C THR A 8 15.83 -2.21 9.28
N GLU A 9 15.09 -1.76 10.27
CA GLU A 9 13.76 -1.18 10.09
C GLU A 9 13.82 0.34 10.16
N GLN A 10 13.14 1.01 9.23
CA GLN A 10 12.99 2.47 9.21
C GLN A 10 11.52 2.81 9.10
N LEU A 11 11.04 3.63 10.03
CA LEU A 11 9.69 4.18 10.01
C LEU A 11 9.72 5.59 9.44
N HIS A 12 9.16 5.78 8.26
CA HIS A 12 8.99 7.07 7.63
C HIS A 12 7.61 7.64 7.95
N ARG A 13 7.58 8.73 8.72
CA ARG A 13 6.34 9.45 9.04
C ARG A 13 6.16 10.57 8.02
N LEU A 14 5.13 10.46 7.21
CA LEU A 14 4.82 11.42 6.16
C LEU A 14 3.61 12.26 6.62
N PRO A 15 3.78 13.58 6.83
CA PRO A 15 2.66 14.43 7.20
C PRO A 15 1.68 14.58 6.03
N LEU A 16 0.40 14.53 6.33
CA LEU A 16 -0.63 14.87 5.37
C LEU A 16 -0.64 16.39 5.16
N ALA A 17 -0.85 16.81 3.92
CA ALA A 17 -0.88 18.22 3.53
C ALA A 17 -1.98 18.49 2.51
N GLY A 18 -2.35 19.76 2.34
CA GLY A 18 -3.26 20.23 1.30
C GLY A 18 -4.60 19.51 1.32
N ALA A 19 -5.07 19.14 0.13
CA ALA A 19 -6.37 18.50 -0.07
C ALA A 19 -6.51 17.15 0.66
N GLN A 20 -5.43 16.38 0.74
CA GLN A 20 -5.44 15.11 1.47
C GLN A 20 -5.69 15.31 2.96
N ARG A 21 -5.02 16.29 3.57
CA ARG A 21 -5.24 16.62 4.99
C ARG A 21 -6.66 17.12 5.23
N THR A 22 -7.17 17.99 4.39
CA THR A 22 -8.53 18.52 4.49
C THR A 22 -9.56 17.38 4.40
N LEU A 23 -9.39 16.48 3.45
CA LEU A 23 -10.27 15.32 3.31
C LEU A 23 -10.18 14.37 4.52
N TYR A 24 -8.98 14.12 5.02
CA TYR A 24 -8.78 13.31 6.23
C TYR A 24 -9.56 13.88 7.42
N GLU A 25 -9.45 15.18 7.68
CA GLU A 25 -10.17 15.83 8.77
C GLU A 25 -11.68 15.77 8.57
N SER A 26 -12.18 15.94 7.34
CA SER A 26 -13.61 15.83 7.03
C SER A 26 -14.12 14.42 7.29
N VAL A 27 -13.40 13.40 6.86
CA VAL A 27 -13.75 11.99 7.09
C VAL A 27 -13.72 11.67 8.58
N ARG A 28 -12.71 12.15 9.31
CA ARG A 28 -12.58 11.94 10.75
C ARG A 28 -13.77 12.54 11.51
N LEU A 29 -14.14 13.75 11.20
CA LEU A 29 -15.28 14.44 11.86
C LEU A 29 -16.62 13.74 11.57
N ALA A 30 -16.86 13.37 10.30
CA ALA A 30 -18.06 12.64 9.92
C ALA A 30 -18.14 11.26 10.59
N ALA A 31 -17.01 10.58 10.71
CA ALA A 31 -16.90 9.29 11.39
C ALA A 31 -17.18 9.42 12.89
N ASP A 32 -16.65 10.44 13.54
CA ASP A 32 -16.86 10.70 14.96
C ASP A 32 -18.35 10.95 15.28
N GLU A 33 -19.02 11.77 14.50
CA GLU A 33 -20.48 12.00 14.63
C GLU A 33 -21.28 10.71 14.44
N ARG A 34 -20.96 9.93 13.40
CA ARG A 34 -21.67 8.69 13.11
C ARG A 34 -21.49 7.66 14.22
N VAL A 35 -20.29 7.49 14.72
CA VAL A 35 -19.98 6.55 15.81
C VAL A 35 -20.71 6.95 17.08
N ARG A 36 -20.74 8.23 17.43
CA ARG A 36 -21.49 8.74 18.60
C ARG A 36 -22.97 8.47 18.47
N ARG A 37 -23.58 8.73 17.32
CA ARG A 37 -25.01 8.44 17.08
C ARG A 37 -25.33 6.95 17.22
N VAL A 38 -24.48 6.08 16.73
CA VAL A 38 -24.67 4.63 16.81
C VAL A 38 -24.49 4.14 18.24
N LEU A 39 -23.55 4.70 19.01
CA LEU A 39 -23.36 4.39 20.42
C LEU A 39 -24.57 4.80 21.27
N ASP A 40 -25.19 5.94 20.97
CA ASP A 40 -26.37 6.45 21.68
C ASP A 40 -27.64 5.65 21.34
N ALA A 41 -27.76 5.14 20.10
CA ALA A 41 -28.97 4.48 19.61
C ALA A 41 -28.93 2.95 19.71
N GLN A 42 -27.76 2.32 19.75
CA GLN A 42 -27.58 0.87 19.69
C GLN A 42 -26.55 0.38 20.71
N LYS A 43 -26.66 -0.90 21.05
CA LYS A 43 -25.68 -1.57 21.88
C LYS A 43 -24.35 -1.69 21.13
N PHE A 44 -23.26 -1.87 21.86
CA PHE A 44 -21.86 -1.92 21.44
C PHE A 44 -21.59 -2.66 20.12
N ASN A 45 -22.29 -3.76 19.82
CA ASN A 45 -22.07 -4.55 18.60
C ASN A 45 -22.37 -3.79 17.30
N GLY A 46 -23.36 -2.90 17.29
CA GLY A 46 -23.67 -2.06 16.12
C GLY A 46 -22.64 -0.95 15.92
N ALA A 47 -22.09 -0.44 17.01
CA ALA A 47 -21.03 0.58 16.97
C ALA A 47 -19.72 0.03 16.41
N LEU A 48 -19.39 -1.24 16.66
CA LEU A 48 -18.15 -1.86 16.19
C LEU A 48 -18.03 -1.81 14.66
N VAL A 49 -19.09 -2.15 13.93
CA VAL A 49 -19.09 -2.10 12.45
C VAL A 49 -18.83 -0.68 11.96
N SER A 50 -19.45 0.33 12.58
CA SER A 50 -19.23 1.74 12.23
C SER A 50 -17.81 2.20 12.53
N ILE A 51 -17.23 1.76 13.63
CA ILE A 51 -15.83 2.06 13.99
C ILE A 51 -14.88 1.44 12.97
N LEU A 52 -15.07 0.18 12.59
CA LEU A 52 -14.23 -0.51 11.60
C LEU A 52 -14.32 0.15 10.22
N ASP A 53 -15.54 0.54 9.79
CA ASP A 53 -15.74 1.28 8.53
C ASP A 53 -15.02 2.63 8.55
N ALA A 54 -15.13 3.36 9.66
CA ALA A 54 -14.45 4.64 9.83
C ALA A 54 -12.93 4.50 9.76
N LEU A 55 -12.37 3.51 10.45
CA LEU A 55 -10.93 3.23 10.43
C LEU A 55 -10.46 2.86 9.02
N LEU A 56 -11.24 2.04 8.29
CA LEU A 56 -10.93 1.70 6.90
C LEU A 56 -10.86 2.94 6.01
N LYS A 57 -11.86 3.82 6.09
CA LYS A 57 -11.88 5.07 5.32
C LYS A 57 -10.70 5.97 5.63
N LEU A 58 -10.36 6.14 6.90
CA LEU A 58 -9.20 6.94 7.32
C LEU A 58 -7.89 6.35 6.78
N ARG A 59 -7.74 5.04 6.80
CA ARG A 59 -6.56 4.35 6.24
C ARG A 59 -6.49 4.53 4.73
N GLN A 60 -7.60 4.46 4.02
CA GLN A 60 -7.67 4.72 2.58
C GLN A 60 -7.23 6.15 2.25
N VAL A 61 -7.74 7.15 2.96
CA VAL A 61 -7.35 8.57 2.76
C VAL A 61 -5.87 8.77 3.02
N CYS A 62 -5.30 8.14 4.04
CA CYS A 62 -3.87 8.21 4.34
C CYS A 62 -2.99 7.67 3.21
N ASN A 63 -3.50 6.73 2.42
CA ASN A 63 -2.80 6.24 1.23
C ASN A 63 -3.00 7.18 0.04
N ASP A 64 -4.25 7.41 -0.32
CA ASP A 64 -4.60 8.34 -1.40
C ASP A 64 -6.10 8.67 -1.33
N PRO A 65 -6.51 9.95 -1.49
CA PRO A 65 -7.92 10.32 -1.52
C PRO A 65 -8.77 9.54 -2.51
N ARG A 66 -8.19 9.12 -3.63
CA ARG A 66 -8.88 8.35 -4.68
C ARG A 66 -9.34 6.97 -4.23
N LEU A 67 -8.81 6.44 -3.14
CA LEU A 67 -9.24 5.15 -2.60
C LEU A 67 -10.63 5.20 -1.96
N LEU A 68 -11.14 6.38 -1.60
CA LEU A 68 -12.48 6.53 -1.03
C LEU A 68 -13.59 6.28 -2.05
N ASP A 69 -13.33 6.51 -3.32
CA ASP A 69 -14.29 6.27 -4.40
C ASP A 69 -13.79 5.15 -5.31
N PRO A 70 -14.25 3.91 -5.12
CA PRO A 70 -13.84 2.79 -5.95
C PRO A 70 -14.20 2.92 -7.43
N GLY A 71 -15.19 3.76 -7.74
CA GLY A 71 -15.62 4.04 -9.12
C GLY A 71 -14.89 5.20 -9.77
N ALA A 72 -14.14 5.99 -9.01
CA ALA A 72 -13.41 7.10 -9.57
C ALA A 72 -12.34 6.60 -10.56
N PRO A 73 -12.22 7.23 -11.72
CA PRO A 73 -11.15 6.91 -12.64
C PRO A 73 -9.80 7.18 -11.94
N ILE A 74 -8.86 6.28 -12.15
CA ILE A 74 -7.49 6.51 -11.76
C ILE A 74 -6.99 7.64 -12.67
N GLY A 75 -6.71 8.79 -12.08
CA GLY A 75 -6.27 9.98 -12.80
C GLY A 75 -4.94 9.76 -13.54
N PRO A 76 -4.50 10.72 -14.35
CA PRO A 76 -3.25 10.61 -15.07
C PRO A 76 -2.07 10.43 -14.11
N ALA A 77 -1.06 9.72 -14.58
CA ALA A 77 0.21 9.63 -13.88
C ALA A 77 0.79 11.03 -13.62
N GLY A 78 1.39 11.23 -12.47
CA GLY A 78 1.92 12.52 -12.05
C GLY A 78 1.01 13.33 -11.12
N ASP A 79 -0.23 12.90 -10.90
CA ASP A 79 -1.11 13.52 -9.90
C ASP A 79 -0.80 13.01 -8.48
N THR A 80 0.48 13.03 -8.13
CA THR A 80 0.96 12.61 -6.82
C THR A 80 0.78 13.68 -5.75
N GLY A 81 0.50 14.92 -6.15
CA GLY A 81 0.40 16.07 -5.25
C GLY A 81 -0.69 15.95 -4.18
N THR A 82 -1.63 15.03 -4.37
CA THR A 82 -2.71 14.74 -3.41
C THR A 82 -2.39 13.58 -2.45
N SER A 83 -1.29 12.87 -2.65
CA SER A 83 -0.88 11.74 -1.81
C SER A 83 0.57 11.87 -1.36
N ALA A 84 0.77 12.04 -0.05
CA ALA A 84 2.10 12.10 0.55
C ALA A 84 2.89 10.81 0.29
N LYS A 85 2.24 9.65 0.39
CA LYS A 85 2.88 8.34 0.16
C LYS A 85 3.28 8.14 -1.30
N LEU A 86 2.44 8.48 -2.27
CA LEU A 86 2.80 8.39 -3.68
C LEU A 86 3.96 9.31 -4.04
N THR A 87 3.96 10.54 -3.53
CA THR A 87 5.07 11.48 -3.72
C THR A 87 6.37 10.90 -3.19
N TRP A 88 6.34 10.33 -1.99
CA TRP A 88 7.51 9.69 -1.40
C TRP A 88 7.98 8.47 -2.20
N LEU A 89 7.06 7.60 -2.62
CA LEU A 89 7.37 6.41 -3.41
C LEU A 89 7.96 6.76 -4.78
N ALA A 90 7.39 7.75 -5.46
CA ALA A 90 7.87 8.21 -6.77
C ALA A 90 9.31 8.77 -6.70
N ALA A 91 9.71 9.34 -5.57
CA ALA A 91 11.06 9.80 -5.34
C ALA A 91 12.00 8.69 -4.86
N THR A 92 11.51 7.81 -3.99
CA THR A 92 12.35 6.83 -3.28
C THR A 92 12.61 5.57 -4.10
N LEU A 93 11.62 5.03 -4.79
CA LEU A 93 11.78 3.79 -5.56
C LEU A 93 12.84 3.90 -6.66
N PRO A 94 12.87 4.96 -7.48
CA PRO A 94 13.95 5.13 -8.46
C PRO A 94 15.33 5.21 -7.81
N SER A 95 15.46 5.89 -6.67
CA SER A 95 16.71 5.99 -5.94
C SER A 95 17.20 4.64 -5.42
N LEU A 96 16.32 3.82 -4.86
CA LEU A 96 16.65 2.47 -4.40
C LEU A 96 17.10 1.58 -5.56
N VAL A 97 16.39 1.64 -6.68
CA VAL A 97 16.75 0.88 -7.89
C VAL A 97 18.08 1.33 -8.47
N ALA A 98 18.36 2.63 -8.46
CA ALA A 98 19.65 3.17 -8.90
C ALA A 98 20.81 2.70 -8.02
N GLU A 99 20.58 2.42 -6.74
CA GLU A 99 21.54 1.80 -5.82
C GLU A 99 21.73 0.29 -6.04
N GLY A 100 21.01 -0.30 -6.99
CA GLY A 100 21.04 -1.75 -7.23
C GLY A 100 20.13 -2.56 -6.31
N ARG A 101 19.23 -1.92 -5.60
CA ARG A 101 18.29 -2.59 -4.68
C ARG A 101 17.19 -3.33 -5.44
N ARG A 102 16.75 -4.44 -4.86
CA ARG A 102 15.60 -5.23 -5.30
C ARG A 102 14.50 -5.09 -4.27
N VAL A 103 13.40 -4.46 -4.66
CA VAL A 103 12.41 -3.93 -3.75
C VAL A 103 11.08 -4.67 -3.87
N LEU A 104 10.58 -5.15 -2.73
CA LEU A 104 9.19 -5.57 -2.57
C LEU A 104 8.39 -4.39 -2.01
N VAL A 105 7.23 -4.15 -2.60
CA VAL A 105 6.30 -3.11 -2.13
C VAL A 105 4.98 -3.77 -1.79
N PHE A 106 4.58 -3.70 -0.53
CA PHE A 106 3.33 -4.28 -0.04
C PHE A 106 2.29 -3.23 0.29
N SER A 107 1.05 -3.51 -0.07
CA SER A 107 -0.13 -2.81 0.42
C SER A 107 -1.30 -3.79 0.58
N GLN A 108 -2.17 -3.55 1.53
CA GLN A 108 -3.44 -4.26 1.63
C GLN A 108 -4.47 -3.74 0.61
N PHE A 109 -4.23 -2.55 0.02
CA PHE A 109 -5.14 -1.92 -0.94
C PHE A 109 -4.63 -2.12 -2.37
N THR A 110 -5.32 -2.96 -3.13
CA THR A 110 -4.99 -3.23 -4.54
C THR A 110 -5.03 -1.94 -5.38
N ARG A 111 -5.96 -1.03 -5.11
CA ARG A 111 -6.01 0.27 -5.80
C ARG A 111 -4.80 1.15 -5.52
N MET A 112 -4.26 1.09 -4.31
CA MET A 112 -3.01 1.80 -4.00
C MET A 112 -1.85 1.27 -4.84
N LEU A 113 -1.75 -0.04 -4.98
CA LEU A 113 -0.74 -0.67 -5.86
C LEU A 113 -0.93 -0.27 -7.32
N ALA A 114 -2.18 -0.15 -7.80
CA ALA A 114 -2.47 0.34 -9.15
C ALA A 114 -1.99 1.79 -9.36
N LEU A 115 -2.17 2.66 -8.37
CA LEU A 115 -1.66 4.02 -8.41
C LEU A 115 -0.13 4.07 -8.43
N VAL A 116 0.52 3.24 -7.62
CA VAL A 116 1.98 3.10 -7.65
C VAL A 116 2.46 2.61 -9.01
N GLN A 117 1.77 1.62 -9.59
CA GLN A 117 2.09 1.09 -10.91
C GLN A 117 2.06 2.18 -11.98
N MET A 118 1.06 3.04 -11.97
CA MET A 118 0.96 4.15 -12.91
C MET A 118 2.15 5.11 -12.79
N GLU A 119 2.58 5.42 -11.56
CA GLU A 119 3.76 6.26 -11.33
C GLU A 119 5.04 5.59 -11.86
N LEU A 120 5.21 4.29 -11.62
CA LEU A 120 6.37 3.55 -12.11
C LEU A 120 6.39 3.46 -13.64
N GLN A 121 5.24 3.29 -14.27
CA GLN A 121 5.11 3.31 -15.74
C GLN A 121 5.51 4.67 -16.31
N ALA A 122 5.06 5.77 -15.68
CA ALA A 122 5.42 7.12 -16.11
C ALA A 122 6.93 7.40 -15.95
N LEU A 123 7.56 6.81 -14.95
CA LEU A 123 9.01 6.91 -14.72
C LEU A 123 9.83 5.95 -15.59
N GLY A 124 9.19 5.05 -16.33
CA GLY A 124 9.86 4.01 -17.10
C GLY A 124 10.58 2.98 -16.23
N LEU A 125 10.16 2.80 -14.97
CA LEU A 125 10.77 1.86 -14.04
C LEU A 125 10.13 0.47 -14.18
N PRO A 126 10.90 -0.56 -14.61
CA PRO A 126 10.38 -1.91 -14.74
C PRO A 126 9.89 -2.46 -13.39
N HIS A 127 8.74 -3.09 -13.42
CA HIS A 127 8.11 -3.65 -12.22
C HIS A 127 7.17 -4.80 -12.59
N ALA A 128 6.81 -5.60 -11.59
CA ALA A 128 5.75 -6.59 -11.66
C ALA A 128 4.68 -6.30 -10.60
N LEU A 129 3.47 -6.74 -10.84
CA LEU A 129 2.33 -6.60 -9.94
C LEU A 129 1.67 -7.97 -9.72
N LEU A 130 1.49 -8.35 -8.46
CA LEU A 130 0.79 -9.55 -8.06
C LEU A 130 -0.29 -9.20 -7.04
N THR A 131 -1.54 -9.49 -7.40
CA THR A 131 -2.70 -9.26 -6.53
C THR A 131 -3.53 -10.54 -6.40
N GLY A 132 -4.59 -10.50 -5.60
CA GLY A 132 -5.54 -11.60 -5.51
C GLY A 132 -6.21 -11.95 -6.83
N ASP A 133 -6.33 -10.99 -7.76
CA ASP A 133 -6.94 -11.16 -9.08
C ASP A 133 -5.96 -11.72 -10.12
N THR A 134 -4.67 -11.80 -9.81
CA THR A 134 -3.67 -12.38 -10.72
C THR A 134 -3.94 -13.88 -10.89
N PRO A 135 -4.12 -14.37 -12.15
CA PRO A 135 -4.34 -15.79 -12.38
C PRO A 135 -3.21 -16.64 -11.82
N THR A 136 -3.54 -17.76 -11.21
CA THR A 136 -2.57 -18.65 -10.54
C THR A 136 -1.47 -19.09 -11.50
N ALA A 137 -1.79 -19.33 -12.77
CA ALA A 137 -0.82 -19.71 -13.80
C ALA A 137 0.24 -18.62 -14.06
N GLN A 138 -0.07 -17.36 -13.83
CA GLN A 138 0.84 -16.24 -14.06
C GLN A 138 1.71 -15.91 -12.86
N ARG A 139 1.31 -16.31 -11.66
CA ARG A 139 2.02 -15.98 -10.41
C ARG A 139 3.46 -16.49 -10.40
N GLY A 140 3.65 -17.72 -10.82
CA GLY A 140 4.99 -18.33 -10.91
C GLY A 140 5.93 -17.59 -11.87
N ALA A 141 5.43 -17.16 -13.02
CA ALA A 141 6.20 -16.40 -14.00
C ALA A 141 6.61 -15.02 -13.45
N LEU A 142 5.72 -14.31 -12.74
CA LEU A 142 6.03 -13.04 -12.14
C LEU A 142 7.10 -13.14 -11.05
N VAL A 143 6.98 -14.15 -10.19
CA VAL A 143 7.99 -14.44 -9.17
C VAL A 143 9.34 -14.77 -9.81
N ALA A 144 9.35 -15.59 -10.85
CA ALA A 144 10.57 -15.96 -11.58
C ALA A 144 11.26 -14.74 -12.22
N GLN A 145 10.51 -13.81 -12.81
CA GLN A 145 11.04 -12.56 -13.35
C GLN A 145 11.75 -11.73 -12.29
N PHE A 146 11.15 -11.59 -11.11
CA PHE A 146 11.75 -10.86 -10.02
C PHE A 146 13.00 -11.57 -9.47
N GLN A 147 12.91 -12.87 -9.24
CA GLN A 147 14.04 -13.68 -8.74
C GLN A 147 15.23 -13.68 -9.70
N ALA A 148 14.96 -13.65 -11.02
CA ALA A 148 16.00 -13.57 -12.06
C ALA A 148 16.59 -12.15 -12.24
N GLY A 149 16.05 -11.15 -11.55
CA GLY A 149 16.51 -9.76 -11.66
C GLY A 149 16.03 -9.01 -12.90
N GLN A 150 15.02 -9.53 -13.60
CA GLN A 150 14.47 -8.89 -14.80
C GLN A 150 13.67 -7.63 -14.46
N VAL A 151 13.04 -7.61 -13.29
CA VAL A 151 12.37 -6.43 -12.74
C VAL A 151 12.89 -6.13 -11.33
N PRO A 152 13.29 -4.89 -11.04
CA PRO A 152 13.84 -4.51 -9.74
C PRO A 152 12.78 -4.25 -8.67
N VAL A 153 11.51 -4.04 -9.04
CA VAL A 153 10.40 -3.72 -8.14
C VAL A 153 9.29 -4.73 -8.33
N PHE A 154 8.78 -5.25 -7.22
CA PHE A 154 7.66 -6.16 -7.19
C PHE A 154 6.57 -5.61 -6.27
N LEU A 155 5.44 -5.26 -6.85
CA LEU A 155 4.27 -4.77 -6.13
C LEU A 155 3.38 -5.97 -5.77
N VAL A 156 3.13 -6.17 -4.50
CA VAL A 156 2.39 -7.35 -4.02
C VAL A 156 1.30 -6.93 -3.04
N SER A 157 0.08 -7.40 -3.26
CA SER A 157 -0.97 -7.25 -2.25
C SER A 157 -0.71 -8.20 -1.08
N LEU A 158 -0.96 -7.74 0.16
CA LEU A 158 -0.71 -8.55 1.36
C LEU A 158 -1.47 -9.87 1.35
N LYS A 159 -2.69 -9.89 0.81
CA LYS A 159 -3.46 -11.14 0.67
C LYS A 159 -2.80 -12.13 -0.29
N ALA A 160 -2.22 -11.66 -1.39
CA ALA A 160 -1.50 -12.51 -2.34
C ALA A 160 -0.15 -12.96 -1.78
N GLY A 161 0.57 -12.08 -1.07
CA GLY A 161 1.85 -12.35 -0.44
C GLY A 161 1.79 -13.37 0.71
N GLY A 162 0.63 -13.51 1.36
CA GLY A 162 0.41 -14.50 2.43
C GLY A 162 0.31 -15.95 1.96
N VAL A 163 0.46 -16.24 0.68
CA VAL A 163 0.31 -17.58 0.06
C VAL A 163 1.66 -18.23 -0.25
N GLY A 164 2.65 -18.06 0.60
CA GLY A 164 3.91 -18.81 0.52
C GLY A 164 4.78 -18.47 -0.70
N LEU A 165 4.87 -17.20 -1.07
CA LEU A 165 5.74 -16.75 -2.15
C LEU A 165 7.21 -16.78 -1.70
N ASN A 166 8.06 -17.35 -2.57
CA ASN A 166 9.51 -17.33 -2.37
C ASN A 166 10.12 -16.11 -3.07
N LEU A 167 10.44 -15.07 -2.30
CA LEU A 167 10.93 -13.78 -2.79
C LEU A 167 12.31 -13.45 -2.19
N THR A 168 13.17 -14.44 -2.09
CA THR A 168 14.50 -14.33 -1.47
C THR A 168 15.47 -13.40 -2.20
N ALA A 169 15.20 -13.04 -3.45
CA ALA A 169 16.01 -12.07 -4.19
C ALA A 169 15.85 -10.63 -3.70
N ALA A 170 14.79 -10.34 -2.92
CA ALA A 170 14.57 -9.02 -2.37
C ALA A 170 15.56 -8.72 -1.25
N ASP A 171 16.10 -7.51 -1.25
CA ASP A 171 16.94 -6.96 -0.19
C ASP A 171 16.28 -5.77 0.53
N THR A 172 15.19 -5.28 0.00
CA THR A 172 14.45 -4.13 0.54
C THR A 172 12.96 -4.40 0.47
N VAL A 173 12.27 -4.11 1.56
CA VAL A 173 10.80 -4.24 1.64
C VAL A 173 10.22 -2.90 2.08
N VAL A 174 9.20 -2.46 1.36
CA VAL A 174 8.43 -1.26 1.68
C VAL A 174 6.99 -1.66 1.99
N HIS A 175 6.54 -1.40 3.20
CA HIS A 175 5.13 -1.49 3.58
C HIS A 175 4.49 -0.11 3.44
N ILE A 176 3.60 0.04 2.46
CA ILE A 176 2.90 1.31 2.23
C ILE A 176 1.95 1.61 3.39
N ASP A 177 1.26 0.59 3.85
CA ASP A 177 0.32 0.67 4.97
C ASP A 177 0.58 -0.46 5.96
N PRO A 178 0.50 -0.19 7.27
CA PRO A 178 0.68 -1.22 8.28
C PRO A 178 -0.50 -2.18 8.27
N TRP A 179 -0.22 -3.47 8.50
CA TRP A 179 -1.24 -4.51 8.67
C TRP A 179 -1.74 -4.56 10.12
N TRP A 180 -2.98 -5.02 10.32
CA TRP A 180 -3.57 -5.17 11.66
C TRP A 180 -2.81 -6.14 12.55
N ASN A 181 -2.27 -7.19 11.95
CA ASN A 181 -1.56 -8.26 12.66
C ASN A 181 -0.07 -8.18 12.32
N PRO A 182 0.78 -7.75 13.26
CA PRO A 182 2.22 -7.65 13.04
C PRO A 182 2.88 -8.96 12.59
N ALA A 183 2.29 -10.10 12.93
CA ALA A 183 2.81 -11.41 12.53
C ALA A 183 2.73 -11.67 11.02
N VAL A 184 1.93 -10.90 10.27
CA VAL A 184 1.84 -11.00 8.81
C VAL A 184 2.96 -10.23 8.11
N GLU A 185 3.59 -9.28 8.78
CA GLU A 185 4.67 -8.44 8.23
C GLU A 185 6.05 -9.08 8.39
N GLN A 186 6.16 -10.09 9.23
CA GLN A 186 7.37 -10.88 9.47
C GLN A 186 7.41 -12.11 8.55
#